data_0396afab3beab075cd30269ecbde6501
#
_entry.id   0396afab3beab075cd30269ecbde6501
#
_cell.length_a   1.000
_cell.length_b   1.000
_cell.length_c   1.000
_cell.angle_alpha   90.00
_cell.angle_beta   90.00
_cell.angle_gamma   90.00
#
_symmetry.space_group_name_H-M   'P 1'
#
loop_
_entity.id
_entity.type
_entity.pdbx_description
1 polymer ?
#
loop_
_entity_poly.entity_id
_entity_poly.type
_entity_poly.pdbx_seq_one_letter_code
_entity_poly.pdbx_strand_id
1 'polypeptide(L)'
;RDNKYKARIKILVKALTPEVFAERVNAEWAHLKDGPTTLTDAEVARVAAHFVDPAYQALQDQDAQLAQLDAEHPGFARWRQRNTFAHKKPGYVAVTLSLKPTGVAPGDVTDKQLDAIADLADRYSFGEVRNSHNQNIILADVEQQQLFTLWGELRDKGFATPNVGLLTDIICCPGGDFCSLANAKSIPVAEAIQRRFDNLDYLFDIGDIDLNISGCMNACGHHHVGHIGILGVDKKGQE
;
A
#
# COMPACT_ATOMS: atom_id res chain seq x y z
N ARG A 1 29.96 -5.02 6.84
CA ARG A 1 28.80 -5.90 6.55
C ARG A 1 28.98 -7.35 7.07
N ASP A 2 29.97 -7.56 7.90
CA ASP A 2 30.26 -8.89 8.43
C ASP A 2 29.16 -9.40 9.39
N ASN A 3 28.36 -8.50 9.91
CA ASN A 3 27.21 -8.82 10.74
C ASN A 3 25.90 -8.30 10.11
N LYS A 4 25.08 -9.22 9.56
CA LYS A 4 23.81 -8.92 8.91
C LYS A 4 22.81 -8.17 9.81
N TYR A 5 22.85 -8.39 11.11
CA TYR A 5 21.98 -7.71 12.08
C TYR A 5 22.37 -6.25 12.33
N LYS A 6 23.60 -5.85 11.98
CA LYS A 6 24.09 -4.47 12.08
C LYS A 6 24.18 -3.75 10.72
N ALA A 7 23.70 -4.34 9.64
CA ALA A 7 23.81 -3.82 8.29
C ALA A 7 22.65 -2.88 7.88
N ARG A 8 22.20 -2.02 8.80
CA ARG A 8 21.13 -1.03 8.54
C ARG A 8 21.62 0.37 8.88
N ILE A 9 21.24 1.35 8.03
CA ILE A 9 21.62 2.77 8.19
C ILE A 9 21.25 3.31 9.57
N LYS A 10 20.05 3.01 10.07
CA LYS A 10 19.60 3.46 11.40
C LYS A 10 20.54 3.07 12.54
N ILE A 11 21.19 1.91 12.45
CA ILE A 11 22.15 1.44 13.47
C ILE A 11 23.42 2.27 13.39
N LEU A 12 23.87 2.59 12.18
CA LEU A 12 25.02 3.45 11.96
C LEU A 12 24.74 4.89 12.43
N VAL A 13 23.59 5.46 12.08
CA VAL A 13 23.17 6.78 12.52
C VAL A 13 23.10 6.86 14.04
N LYS A 14 22.53 5.84 14.71
CA LYS A 14 22.48 5.80 16.18
C LYS A 14 23.88 5.71 16.81
N ALA A 15 24.84 5.05 16.16
CA ALA A 15 26.20 4.92 16.66
C ALA A 15 27.05 6.18 16.44
N LEU A 16 26.76 6.96 15.37
CA LEU A 16 27.55 8.14 14.96
C LEU A 16 26.93 9.45 15.41
N THR A 17 25.67 9.53 15.64
CA THR A 17 24.73 10.67 15.67
C THR A 17 24.34 11.13 14.25
N PRO A 18 23.17 11.79 14.08
CA PRO A 18 22.74 12.33 12.80
C PRO A 18 23.71 13.33 12.19
N GLU A 19 24.31 14.19 13.00
CA GLU A 19 25.23 15.26 12.57
C GLU A 19 26.51 14.66 11.98
N VAL A 20 27.17 13.74 12.70
CA VAL A 20 28.40 13.06 12.22
C VAL A 20 28.11 12.17 11.01
N PHE A 21 26.93 11.55 10.96
CA PHE A 21 26.52 10.79 9.78
C PHE A 21 26.36 11.69 8.56
N ALA A 22 25.67 12.84 8.69
CA ALA A 22 25.48 13.81 7.61
C ALA A 22 26.83 14.39 7.13
N GLU A 23 27.75 14.73 8.04
CA GLU A 23 29.09 15.20 7.70
C GLU A 23 29.84 14.18 6.83
N ARG A 24 29.84 12.91 7.22
CA ARG A 24 30.50 11.83 6.44
C ARG A 24 29.84 11.63 5.07
N VAL A 25 28.52 11.66 5.00
CA VAL A 25 27.78 11.57 3.72
C VAL A 25 28.17 12.73 2.81
N ASN A 26 28.21 13.96 3.32
CA ASN A 26 28.55 15.14 2.55
C ASN A 26 30.03 15.12 2.09
N ALA A 27 30.94 14.60 2.91
CA ALA A 27 32.34 14.45 2.56
C ALA A 27 32.52 13.44 1.37
N GLU A 28 31.82 12.31 1.43
CA GLU A 28 31.79 11.35 0.31
C GLU A 28 31.11 11.93 -0.93
N TRP A 29 29.99 12.62 -0.76
CA TRP A 29 29.27 13.26 -1.86
C TRP A 29 30.11 14.32 -2.59
N ALA A 30 30.93 15.08 -1.87
CA ALA A 30 31.71 16.22 -2.42
C ALA A 30 32.57 15.85 -3.64
N HIS A 31 33.10 14.63 -3.69
CA HIS A 31 33.93 14.16 -4.83
C HIS A 31 33.13 13.28 -5.83
N LEU A 32 31.89 12.92 -5.52
CA LEU A 32 31.06 12.10 -6.38
C LEU A 32 30.02 12.93 -7.15
N LYS A 33 29.65 14.12 -6.65
CA LYS A 33 28.51 14.92 -7.12
C LYS A 33 28.53 15.30 -8.61
N ASP A 34 29.72 15.44 -9.19
CA ASP A 34 29.91 15.79 -10.60
C ASP A 34 30.38 14.58 -11.45
N GLY A 35 30.27 13.38 -10.88
CA GLY A 35 30.72 12.14 -11.49
C GLY A 35 29.64 11.46 -12.36
N PRO A 36 29.92 10.28 -12.90
CA PRO A 36 29.03 9.55 -13.81
C PRO A 36 27.73 9.08 -13.19
N THR A 37 27.58 9.17 -11.87
CA THR A 37 26.35 8.83 -11.15
C THR A 37 25.41 10.04 -10.96
N THR A 38 25.83 11.24 -11.40
CA THR A 38 24.99 12.45 -11.36
C THR A 38 23.96 12.39 -12.48
N LEU A 39 22.68 12.57 -12.13
CA LEU A 39 21.60 12.62 -13.11
C LEU A 39 21.77 13.85 -14.00
N THR A 40 21.83 13.64 -15.31
CA THR A 40 21.82 14.71 -16.31
C THR A 40 20.40 15.09 -16.69
N ASP A 41 20.19 16.31 -17.21
CA ASP A 41 18.90 16.75 -17.72
C ASP A 41 18.38 15.82 -18.84
N ALA A 42 19.28 15.29 -19.67
CA ALA A 42 18.93 14.33 -20.71
C ALA A 42 18.39 13.01 -20.12
N GLU A 43 18.97 12.51 -19.05
CA GLU A 43 18.48 11.30 -18.37
C GLU A 43 17.15 11.55 -17.66
N VAL A 44 16.99 12.70 -17.02
CA VAL A 44 15.69 13.11 -16.43
C VAL A 44 14.62 13.20 -17.50
N ALA A 45 14.90 13.84 -18.63
CA ALA A 45 13.96 13.94 -19.76
C ALA A 45 13.63 12.57 -20.36
N ARG A 46 14.61 11.67 -20.48
CA ARG A 46 14.42 10.31 -20.99
C ARG A 46 13.46 9.53 -20.09
N VAL A 47 13.63 9.60 -18.78
CA VAL A 47 12.75 8.92 -17.83
C VAL A 47 11.37 9.57 -17.82
N ALA A 48 11.28 10.89 -17.79
CA ALA A 48 10.02 11.63 -17.79
C ALA A 48 9.13 11.33 -19.01
N ALA A 49 9.74 11.03 -20.17
CA ALA A 49 9.02 10.70 -21.39
C ALA A 49 8.18 9.40 -21.29
N HIS A 50 8.42 8.55 -20.28
CA HIS A 50 7.60 7.37 -20.00
C HIS A 50 6.34 7.68 -19.19
N PHE A 51 6.23 8.89 -18.58
CA PHE A 51 5.11 9.31 -17.74
C PHE A 51 4.24 10.31 -18.50
N VAL A 52 3.51 9.81 -19.48
CA VAL A 52 2.55 10.61 -20.28
C VAL A 52 1.16 10.43 -19.72
N ASP A 53 0.39 11.53 -19.65
CA ASP A 53 -1.04 11.44 -19.29
C ASP A 53 -1.78 10.54 -20.30
N PRO A 54 -2.66 9.66 -19.87
CA PRO A 54 -3.56 8.91 -20.76
C PRO A 54 -4.46 9.84 -21.59
N ALA A 55 -5.10 9.29 -22.61
CA ALA A 55 -6.06 10.00 -23.44
C ALA A 55 -7.40 10.19 -22.70
N TYR A 56 -7.39 11.03 -21.65
CA TYR A 56 -8.60 11.33 -20.86
C TYR A 56 -9.71 11.92 -21.70
N GLN A 57 -10.94 11.53 -21.40
CA GLN A 57 -12.14 12.16 -21.94
C GLN A 57 -12.50 13.41 -21.14
N ALA A 58 -13.20 14.34 -21.77
CA ALA A 58 -13.78 15.49 -21.09
C ALA A 58 -15.10 15.06 -20.41
N LEU A 59 -15.04 14.74 -19.14
CA LEU A 59 -16.17 14.27 -18.34
C LEU A 59 -16.62 15.35 -17.35
N GLN A 60 -17.88 15.23 -16.87
CA GLN A 60 -18.37 16.04 -15.76
C GLN A 60 -17.60 15.66 -14.48
N ASP A 61 -17.41 16.62 -13.58
CA ASP A 61 -16.64 16.42 -12.35
C ASP A 61 -17.27 15.37 -11.43
N GLN A 62 -18.61 15.28 -11.44
CA GLN A 62 -19.34 14.27 -10.68
C GLN A 62 -20.34 13.56 -11.58
N ASP A 63 -20.43 12.24 -11.46
CA ASP A 63 -21.48 11.44 -12.06
C ASP A 63 -22.79 11.62 -11.27
N ALA A 64 -23.84 12.05 -11.98
CA ALA A 64 -25.15 12.32 -11.37
C ALA A 64 -25.85 11.07 -10.80
N GLN A 65 -25.48 9.87 -11.25
CA GLN A 65 -26.09 8.62 -10.82
C GLN A 65 -25.49 8.07 -9.51
N LEU A 66 -24.29 8.52 -9.12
CA LEU A 66 -23.59 7.97 -7.95
C LEU A 66 -24.40 8.14 -6.65
N ALA A 67 -25.04 9.28 -6.45
CA ALA A 67 -25.86 9.52 -5.25
C ALA A 67 -27.06 8.57 -5.15
N GLN A 68 -27.67 8.25 -6.28
CA GLN A 68 -28.77 7.28 -6.34
C GLN A 68 -28.25 5.86 -6.06
N LEU A 69 -27.16 5.47 -6.70
CA LEU A 69 -26.52 4.15 -6.51
C LEU A 69 -26.07 3.94 -5.06
N ASP A 70 -25.55 4.97 -4.41
CA ASP A 70 -25.21 4.91 -2.98
C ASP A 70 -26.42 4.66 -2.09
N ALA A 71 -27.55 5.31 -2.38
CA ALA A 71 -28.79 5.14 -1.61
C ALA A 71 -29.43 3.75 -1.82
N GLU A 72 -29.38 3.24 -3.04
CA GLU A 72 -29.93 1.93 -3.41
C GLU A 72 -29.04 0.75 -2.99
N HIS A 73 -27.72 0.98 -2.89
CA HIS A 73 -26.70 -0.05 -2.64
C HIS A 73 -25.74 0.33 -1.49
N PRO A 74 -26.13 0.16 -0.21
CA PRO A 74 -25.27 0.54 0.93
C PRO A 74 -23.88 -0.09 0.94
N GLY A 75 -23.74 -1.30 0.38
CA GLY A 75 -22.43 -1.97 0.23
C GLY A 75 -21.51 -1.26 -0.77
N PHE A 76 -22.09 -0.74 -1.87
CA PHE A 76 -21.37 0.09 -2.84
C PHE A 76 -20.96 1.43 -2.21
N ALA A 77 -21.86 2.09 -1.48
CA ALA A 77 -21.58 3.35 -0.82
C ALA A 77 -20.39 3.24 0.16
N ARG A 78 -20.37 2.19 0.99
CA ARG A 78 -19.26 1.91 1.91
C ARG A 78 -17.94 1.66 1.17
N TRP A 79 -17.99 0.84 0.12
CA TRP A 79 -16.81 0.58 -0.70
C TRP A 79 -16.32 1.85 -1.38
N ARG A 80 -17.19 2.61 -2.01
CA ARG A 80 -16.83 3.87 -2.66
C ARG A 80 -16.21 4.85 -1.67
N GLN A 81 -16.77 4.97 -0.47
CA GLN A 81 -16.23 5.85 0.58
C GLN A 81 -14.79 5.50 0.98
N ARG A 82 -14.43 4.21 1.00
CA ARG A 82 -13.13 3.75 1.49
C ARG A 82 -12.11 3.45 0.40
N ASN A 83 -12.57 2.95 -0.73
CA ASN A 83 -11.69 2.43 -1.77
C ASN A 83 -11.50 3.41 -2.94
N THR A 84 -12.19 4.55 -2.97
CA THR A 84 -12.01 5.54 -4.04
C THR A 84 -11.40 6.84 -3.52
N PHE A 85 -10.54 7.45 -4.33
CA PHE A 85 -9.82 8.68 -4.00
C PHE A 85 -9.95 9.69 -5.12
N ALA A 86 -9.97 10.98 -4.76
CA ALA A 86 -10.09 12.07 -5.71
C ALA A 86 -8.97 12.04 -6.76
N HIS A 87 -9.33 12.29 -8.00
CA HIS A 87 -8.41 12.36 -9.13
C HIS A 87 -8.23 13.81 -9.59
N LYS A 88 -7.06 14.13 -10.19
CA LYS A 88 -6.77 15.47 -10.75
C LYS A 88 -7.61 15.84 -11.98
N LYS A 89 -8.16 14.83 -12.69
CA LYS A 89 -9.00 15.03 -13.88
C LYS A 89 -10.47 14.85 -13.50
N PRO A 90 -11.36 15.80 -13.91
CA PRO A 90 -12.80 15.68 -13.68
C PRO A 90 -13.39 14.37 -14.21
N GLY A 91 -14.31 13.77 -13.48
CA GLY A 91 -15.00 12.55 -13.87
C GLY A 91 -14.22 11.25 -13.66
N TYR A 92 -12.96 11.33 -13.19
CA TYR A 92 -12.12 10.18 -12.84
C TYR A 92 -11.92 10.06 -11.33
N VAL A 93 -11.58 8.87 -10.88
CA VAL A 93 -11.17 8.55 -9.50
C VAL A 93 -10.07 7.49 -9.53
N ALA A 94 -9.23 7.48 -8.51
CA ALA A 94 -8.34 6.35 -8.25
C ALA A 94 -9.08 5.31 -7.39
N VAL A 95 -9.00 4.05 -7.75
CA VAL A 95 -9.66 2.93 -7.04
C VAL A 95 -8.62 2.03 -6.42
N THR A 96 -8.67 1.86 -5.10
CA THR A 96 -7.81 0.92 -4.38
C THR A 96 -8.51 -0.43 -4.25
N LEU A 97 -7.87 -1.45 -4.78
CA LEU A 97 -8.22 -2.85 -4.63
C LEU A 97 -7.65 -3.33 -3.29
N SER A 98 -8.51 -3.66 -2.34
CA SER A 98 -8.05 -4.20 -1.06
C SER A 98 -7.54 -5.63 -1.25
N LEU A 99 -6.28 -5.86 -0.91
CA LEU A 99 -5.65 -7.19 -0.89
C LEU A 99 -5.65 -7.78 0.53
N LYS A 100 -6.63 -7.39 1.35
CA LYS A 100 -6.69 -7.75 2.78
C LYS A 100 -8.08 -8.23 3.20
N PRO A 101 -8.67 -9.20 2.48
CA PRO A 101 -9.87 -9.85 2.95
C PRO A 101 -9.55 -10.69 4.20
N THR A 102 -10.52 -10.86 5.09
CA THR A 102 -10.36 -11.67 6.31
C THR A 102 -9.90 -13.08 5.99
N GLY A 103 -8.84 -13.53 6.66
CA GLY A 103 -8.31 -14.89 6.53
C GLY A 103 -7.30 -15.10 5.40
N VAL A 104 -6.90 -14.03 4.72
CA VAL A 104 -5.80 -14.03 3.74
C VAL A 104 -4.64 -13.21 4.30
N ALA A 105 -3.40 -13.67 4.05
CA ALA A 105 -2.22 -12.90 4.44
C ALA A 105 -2.26 -11.50 3.80
N PRO A 106 -2.04 -10.43 4.57
CA PRO A 106 -2.15 -9.07 4.05
C PRO A 106 -1.24 -8.81 2.86
N GLY A 107 -1.83 -8.40 1.73
CA GLY A 107 -1.11 -8.08 0.51
C GLY A 107 -0.86 -9.27 -0.43
N ASP A 108 -1.26 -10.47 -0.06
CA ASP A 108 -1.08 -11.65 -0.92
C ASP A 108 -2.13 -11.71 -2.03
N VAL A 109 -1.67 -12.10 -3.21
CA VAL A 109 -2.51 -12.38 -4.40
C VAL A 109 -2.01 -13.62 -5.11
N THR A 110 -2.93 -14.35 -5.73
CA THR A 110 -2.61 -15.47 -6.59
C THR A 110 -2.25 -15.01 -8.01
N ASP A 111 -1.65 -15.89 -8.80
CA ASP A 111 -1.39 -15.70 -10.23
C ASP A 111 -2.67 -15.33 -11.00
N LYS A 112 -3.76 -16.08 -10.77
CA LYS A 112 -5.07 -15.81 -11.40
C LYS A 112 -5.67 -14.45 -10.99
N GLN A 113 -5.42 -14.03 -9.76
CA GLN A 113 -5.85 -12.71 -9.31
C GLN A 113 -5.03 -11.60 -9.97
N LEU A 114 -3.71 -11.81 -10.20
CA LEU A 114 -2.88 -10.85 -10.93
C LEU A 114 -3.34 -10.72 -12.39
N ASP A 115 -3.64 -11.83 -13.08
CA ASP A 115 -4.21 -11.80 -14.42
C ASP A 115 -5.53 -11.02 -14.44
N ALA A 116 -6.42 -11.29 -13.47
CA ALA A 116 -7.68 -10.56 -13.36
C ALA A 116 -7.50 -9.05 -13.09
N ILE A 117 -6.48 -8.66 -12.33
CA ILE A 117 -6.15 -7.25 -12.10
C ILE A 117 -5.66 -6.60 -13.40
N ALA A 118 -4.83 -7.29 -14.19
CA ALA A 118 -4.37 -6.82 -15.48
C ALA A 118 -5.56 -6.58 -16.43
N ASP A 119 -6.47 -7.54 -16.56
CA ASP A 119 -7.68 -7.42 -17.37
C ASP A 119 -8.58 -6.25 -16.91
N LEU A 120 -8.69 -6.02 -15.61
CA LEU A 120 -9.44 -4.88 -15.05
C LEU A 120 -8.74 -3.55 -15.36
N ALA A 121 -7.42 -3.50 -15.27
CA ALA A 121 -6.65 -2.30 -15.61
C ALA A 121 -6.80 -1.92 -17.09
N ASP A 122 -6.72 -2.90 -17.99
CA ASP A 122 -6.91 -2.67 -19.43
C ASP A 122 -8.30 -2.09 -19.74
N ARG A 123 -9.33 -2.55 -19.04
CA ARG A 123 -10.71 -2.11 -19.29
C ARG A 123 -11.09 -0.81 -18.59
N TYR A 124 -10.54 -0.54 -17.42
CA TYR A 124 -11.01 0.54 -16.53
C TYR A 124 -9.98 1.61 -16.21
N SER A 125 -8.68 1.39 -16.45
CA SER A 125 -7.60 2.28 -16.02
C SER A 125 -6.46 2.42 -17.05
N PHE A 126 -6.78 2.46 -18.34
CA PHE A 126 -5.83 2.61 -19.45
C PHE A 126 -4.64 1.62 -19.42
N GLY A 127 -4.84 0.42 -18.86
CA GLY A 127 -3.79 -0.58 -18.69
C GLY A 127 -2.80 -0.27 -17.57
N GLU A 128 -3.08 0.74 -16.73
CA GLU A 128 -2.16 1.15 -15.66
C GLU A 128 -2.56 0.55 -14.31
N VAL A 129 -1.57 -0.06 -13.65
CA VAL A 129 -1.65 -0.60 -12.29
C VAL A 129 -0.55 -0.01 -11.44
N ARG A 130 -0.88 0.44 -10.22
CA ARG A 130 0.09 0.98 -9.25
C ARG A 130 0.05 0.18 -7.96
N ASN A 131 1.23 -0.07 -7.37
CA ASN A 131 1.33 -0.58 -6.02
C ASN A 131 1.22 0.57 -5.01
N SER A 132 0.46 0.38 -3.95
CA SER A 132 0.44 1.32 -2.84
C SER A 132 1.48 0.92 -1.77
N HIS A 133 1.91 1.90 -0.98
CA HIS A 133 2.77 1.64 0.19
C HIS A 133 2.05 0.85 1.29
N ASN A 134 0.72 0.79 1.24
CA ASN A 134 -0.12 0.01 2.16
C ASN A 134 -0.33 -1.44 1.70
N GLN A 135 0.47 -1.96 0.77
CA GLN A 135 0.33 -3.32 0.25
C GLN A 135 -1.05 -3.59 -0.38
N ASN A 136 -1.59 -2.61 -1.10
CA ASN A 136 -2.78 -2.72 -1.95
C ASN A 136 -2.41 -2.37 -3.39
N ILE A 137 -3.32 -2.63 -4.33
CA ILE A 137 -3.18 -2.26 -5.74
C ILE A 137 -4.15 -1.12 -6.05
N ILE A 138 -3.72 -0.21 -6.93
CA ILE A 138 -4.51 0.95 -7.35
C ILE A 138 -4.71 0.91 -8.86
N LEU A 139 -5.96 1.02 -9.30
CA LEU A 139 -6.35 1.44 -10.64
C LEU A 139 -6.48 2.96 -10.61
N ALA A 140 -5.57 3.65 -11.30
CA ALA A 140 -5.36 5.07 -11.05
C ALA A 140 -6.41 5.98 -11.72
N ASP A 141 -7.02 5.54 -12.82
CA ASP A 141 -7.68 6.40 -13.79
C ASP A 141 -9.08 5.88 -14.17
N VAL A 142 -9.90 5.53 -13.17
CA VAL A 142 -11.23 4.93 -13.38
C VAL A 142 -12.28 6.01 -13.57
N GLU A 143 -13.10 5.90 -14.63
CA GLU A 143 -14.25 6.78 -14.86
C GLU A 143 -15.33 6.54 -13.79
N GLN A 144 -15.85 7.61 -13.19
CA GLN A 144 -16.87 7.53 -12.13
C GLN A 144 -18.13 6.77 -12.57
N GLN A 145 -18.54 6.91 -13.82
CA GLN A 145 -19.70 6.22 -14.40
C GLN A 145 -19.53 4.69 -14.46
N GLN A 146 -18.30 4.18 -14.39
CA GLN A 146 -17.99 2.75 -14.43
C GLN A 146 -17.85 2.13 -13.03
N LEU A 147 -17.86 2.93 -11.96
CA LEU A 147 -17.57 2.47 -10.60
C LEU A 147 -18.50 1.36 -10.13
N PHE A 148 -19.81 1.44 -10.42
CA PHE A 148 -20.74 0.44 -9.97
C PHE A 148 -20.53 -0.92 -10.63
N THR A 149 -20.25 -0.91 -11.93
CA THR A 149 -19.92 -2.14 -12.69
C THR A 149 -18.59 -2.73 -12.20
N LEU A 150 -17.56 -1.89 -12.06
CA LEU A 150 -16.26 -2.30 -11.53
C LEU A 150 -16.38 -2.89 -10.12
N TRP A 151 -17.15 -2.27 -9.22
CA TRP A 151 -17.38 -2.78 -7.87
C TRP A 151 -17.99 -4.20 -7.89
N GLY A 152 -18.96 -4.47 -8.78
CA GLY A 152 -19.52 -5.80 -8.97
C GLY A 152 -18.45 -6.82 -9.30
N GLU A 153 -17.60 -6.54 -10.30
CA GLU A 153 -16.51 -7.42 -10.69
C GLU A 153 -15.44 -7.61 -9.60
N LEU A 154 -15.12 -6.53 -8.88
CA LEU A 154 -14.16 -6.58 -7.77
C LEU A 154 -14.67 -7.45 -6.61
N ARG A 155 -15.99 -7.43 -6.31
CA ARG A 155 -16.59 -8.32 -5.31
C ARG A 155 -16.42 -9.78 -5.68
N ASP A 156 -16.72 -10.12 -6.93
CA ASP A 156 -16.66 -11.51 -7.43
C ASP A 156 -15.23 -12.07 -7.39
N LYS A 157 -14.22 -11.18 -7.42
CA LYS A 157 -12.79 -11.52 -7.38
C LYS A 157 -12.16 -11.37 -5.98
N GLY A 158 -12.93 -10.89 -4.99
CA GLY A 158 -12.45 -10.71 -3.61
C GLY A 158 -11.63 -9.44 -3.36
N PHE A 159 -11.73 -8.40 -4.21
CA PHE A 159 -10.96 -7.15 -4.09
C PHE A 159 -11.76 -5.96 -3.56
N ALA A 160 -13.05 -6.15 -3.29
CA ALA A 160 -13.94 -5.07 -2.89
C ALA A 160 -14.18 -4.98 -1.38
N THR A 161 -13.24 -5.44 -0.55
CA THR A 161 -13.35 -5.26 0.90
C THR A 161 -13.29 -3.77 1.23
N PRO A 162 -14.32 -3.19 1.91
CA PRO A 162 -14.37 -1.75 2.19
C PRO A 162 -13.60 -1.41 3.47
N ASN A 163 -12.32 -1.77 3.53
CA ASN A 163 -11.49 -1.63 4.73
C ASN A 163 -10.25 -0.74 4.54
N VAL A 164 -10.09 -0.09 3.39
CA VAL A 164 -8.94 0.78 3.14
C VAL A 164 -8.88 1.91 4.18
N GLY A 165 -7.74 2.02 4.88
CA GLY A 165 -7.53 2.96 5.98
C GLY A 165 -8.18 2.57 7.31
N LEU A 166 -8.88 1.42 7.40
CA LEU A 166 -9.43 0.90 8.65
C LEU A 166 -8.45 -0.08 9.33
N LEU A 167 -8.73 -0.43 10.58
CA LEU A 167 -7.87 -1.31 11.40
C LEU A 167 -7.44 -2.61 10.71
N THR A 168 -8.26 -3.18 9.83
CA THR A 168 -7.97 -4.42 9.10
C THR A 168 -7.23 -4.21 7.78
N ASP A 169 -6.96 -2.96 7.37
CA ASP A 169 -6.02 -2.62 6.29
C ASP A 169 -4.57 -2.73 6.76
N ILE A 170 -4.22 -3.87 7.34
CA ILE A 170 -2.96 -4.11 8.05
C ILE A 170 -1.77 -4.09 7.10
N ILE A 171 -0.75 -3.28 7.40
CA ILE A 171 0.56 -3.42 6.78
C ILE A 171 1.33 -4.49 7.55
N CYS A 172 1.71 -5.57 6.87
CA CYS A 172 2.37 -6.70 7.50
C CYS A 172 3.60 -7.14 6.70
N CYS A 173 4.77 -7.17 7.34
CA CYS A 173 5.92 -7.82 6.70
C CYS A 173 5.73 -9.35 6.72
N PRO A 174 6.41 -10.12 5.84
CA PRO A 174 6.26 -11.57 5.77
C PRO A 174 6.70 -12.29 7.06
N GLY A 175 7.52 -11.67 7.91
CA GLY A 175 7.95 -12.25 9.18
C GLY A 175 8.67 -13.57 9.03
N GLY A 176 8.66 -14.38 10.09
CA GLY A 176 9.38 -15.65 10.19
C GLY A 176 8.85 -16.77 9.29
N ASP A 177 7.74 -16.55 8.58
CA ASP A 177 7.24 -17.53 7.60
C ASP A 177 8.09 -17.53 6.32
N PHE A 178 8.59 -16.34 5.89
CA PHE A 178 9.37 -16.20 4.65
C PHE A 178 10.69 -15.44 4.80
N CYS A 179 11.00 -14.91 5.98
CA CYS A 179 12.19 -14.08 6.19
C CYS A 179 13.12 -14.68 7.25
N SER A 180 14.33 -15.08 6.83
CA SER A 180 15.36 -15.65 7.73
C SER A 180 15.93 -14.64 8.75
N LEU A 181 15.60 -13.33 8.61
CA LEU A 181 16.03 -12.28 9.53
C LEU A 181 14.98 -11.96 10.60
N ALA A 182 13.78 -12.52 10.49
CA ALA A 182 12.70 -12.21 11.41
C ALA A 182 12.90 -12.90 12.78
N ASN A 183 12.44 -12.23 13.82
CA ASN A 183 12.39 -12.74 15.20
C ASN A 183 11.04 -13.38 15.52
N ALA A 184 9.99 -12.99 14.77
CA ALA A 184 8.63 -13.49 14.97
C ALA A 184 7.88 -13.65 13.66
N LYS A 185 6.84 -14.50 13.68
CA LYS A 185 5.88 -14.66 12.59
C LYS A 185 4.86 -13.53 12.61
N SER A 186 4.77 -12.75 11.54
CA SER A 186 3.87 -11.59 11.45
C SER A 186 2.51 -11.96 10.86
N ILE A 187 2.47 -12.80 9.83
CA ILE A 187 1.26 -13.17 9.10
C ILE A 187 0.19 -13.80 10.00
N PRO A 188 0.49 -14.83 10.84
CA PRO A 188 -0.52 -15.41 11.72
C PRO A 188 -1.13 -14.42 12.73
N VAL A 189 -0.33 -13.41 13.16
CA VAL A 189 -0.81 -12.34 14.05
C VAL A 189 -1.78 -11.43 13.29
N ALA A 190 -1.43 -11.01 12.07
CA ALA A 190 -2.28 -10.19 11.22
C ALA A 190 -3.63 -10.87 10.93
N GLU A 191 -3.60 -12.15 10.53
CA GLU A 191 -4.81 -12.93 10.26
C GLU A 191 -5.69 -13.12 11.52
N ALA A 192 -5.09 -13.31 12.70
CA ALA A 192 -5.84 -13.40 13.96
C ALA A 192 -6.54 -12.08 14.30
N ILE A 193 -5.89 -10.94 14.04
CA ILE A 193 -6.47 -9.61 14.21
C ILE A 193 -7.61 -9.40 13.21
N GLN A 194 -7.41 -9.71 11.93
CA GLN A 194 -8.46 -9.61 10.91
C GLN A 194 -9.70 -10.41 11.31
N ARG A 195 -9.52 -11.67 11.73
CA ARG A 195 -10.65 -12.52 12.19
C ARG A 195 -11.34 -11.97 13.43
N ARG A 196 -10.62 -11.32 14.32
CA ARG A 196 -11.18 -10.73 15.55
C ARG A 196 -11.99 -9.46 15.28
N PHE A 197 -11.62 -8.72 14.24
CA PHE A 197 -12.17 -7.40 13.89
C PHE A 197 -12.80 -7.38 12.50
N ASP A 198 -13.46 -8.45 12.06
CA ASP A 198 -14.09 -8.56 10.74
C ASP A 198 -15.49 -7.90 10.65
N ASN A 199 -16.00 -7.36 11.76
CA ASN A 199 -17.25 -6.64 11.78
C ASN A 199 -17.09 -5.24 11.19
N LEU A 200 -17.61 -5.03 9.99
CA LEU A 200 -17.49 -3.77 9.26
C LEU A 200 -18.17 -2.59 9.98
N ASP A 201 -19.31 -2.81 10.64
CA ASP A 201 -19.98 -1.71 11.36
C ASP A 201 -19.10 -1.21 12.50
N TYR A 202 -18.48 -2.11 13.24
CA TYR A 202 -17.52 -1.75 14.27
C TYR A 202 -16.27 -1.03 13.69
N LEU A 203 -15.73 -1.49 12.56
CA LEU A 203 -14.58 -0.86 11.89
C LEU A 203 -14.91 0.57 11.45
N PHE A 204 -16.10 0.78 10.90
CA PHE A 204 -16.55 2.12 10.49
C PHE A 204 -16.81 3.04 11.69
N ASP A 205 -17.28 2.50 12.82
CA ASP A 205 -17.52 3.26 14.05
C ASP A 205 -16.21 3.76 14.68
N ILE A 206 -15.18 2.93 14.75
CA ILE A 206 -13.87 3.32 15.27
C ILE A 206 -13.06 4.21 14.33
N GLY A 207 -13.35 4.18 13.03
CA GLY A 207 -12.74 5.03 12.01
C GLY A 207 -11.31 4.64 11.63
N ASP A 208 -10.53 5.64 11.21
CA ASP A 208 -9.20 5.45 10.61
C ASP A 208 -8.15 5.04 11.65
N ILE A 209 -7.62 3.83 11.51
CA ILE A 209 -6.55 3.29 12.35
C ILE A 209 -5.56 2.51 11.49
N ASP A 210 -4.33 3.00 11.42
CA ASP A 210 -3.20 2.30 10.81
C ASP A 210 -2.60 1.29 11.78
N LEU A 211 -2.65 0.01 11.44
CA LEU A 211 -2.01 -1.07 12.17
C LEU A 211 -0.86 -1.66 11.35
N ASN A 212 0.34 -1.59 11.87
CA ASN A 212 1.55 -1.99 11.17
C ASN A 212 2.32 -3.06 11.94
N ILE A 213 2.69 -4.16 11.28
CA ILE A 213 3.35 -5.30 11.91
C ILE A 213 4.71 -5.57 11.27
N SER A 214 5.75 -5.61 12.09
CA SER A 214 7.11 -5.99 11.68
C SER A 214 7.61 -7.17 12.49
N GLY A 215 8.08 -8.21 11.82
CA GLY A 215 8.61 -9.43 12.47
C GLY A 215 9.99 -9.27 13.08
N CYS A 216 10.66 -8.12 12.96
CA CYS A 216 11.94 -7.80 13.59
C CYS A 216 12.25 -6.30 13.57
N MET A 217 13.37 -5.92 14.20
CA MET A 217 13.87 -4.54 14.29
C MET A 217 14.14 -3.85 12.94
N ASN A 218 14.19 -4.59 11.84
CA ASN A 218 14.37 -4.02 10.51
C ASN A 218 13.17 -3.21 10.03
N ALA A 219 12.04 -3.31 10.70
CA ALA A 219 10.86 -2.45 10.52
C ALA A 219 10.28 -2.44 9.10
N CYS A 220 10.33 -3.57 8.37
CA CYS A 220 9.84 -3.65 7.01
C CYS A 220 8.32 -3.41 6.88
N GLY A 221 7.54 -3.64 7.95
CA GLY A 221 6.13 -3.27 8.04
C GLY A 221 5.88 -1.87 8.60
N HIS A 222 6.93 -1.05 8.77
CA HIS A 222 6.82 0.34 9.27
C HIS A 222 6.06 0.50 10.58
N HIS A 223 6.19 -0.47 11.51
CA HIS A 223 5.46 -0.49 12.78
C HIS A 223 5.57 0.79 13.61
N HIS A 224 6.65 1.56 13.41
CA HIS A 224 6.94 2.78 14.19
C HIS A 224 6.19 4.04 13.68
N VAL A 225 5.45 3.96 12.57
CA VAL A 225 4.68 5.09 12.02
C VAL A 225 3.17 4.85 12.03
N GLY A 226 2.69 3.63 12.27
CA GLY A 226 1.27 3.34 12.43
C GLY A 226 0.71 3.84 13.78
N HIS A 227 -0.59 4.05 13.84
CA HIS A 227 -1.28 4.33 15.12
C HIS A 227 -1.07 3.19 16.11
N ILE A 228 -1.06 1.96 15.61
CA ILE A 228 -0.72 0.75 16.37
C ILE A 228 0.44 0.05 15.68
N GLY A 229 1.56 -0.09 16.39
CA GLY A 229 2.75 -0.78 15.88
C GLY A 229 3.04 -2.06 16.64
N ILE A 230 3.16 -3.18 15.93
CA ILE A 230 3.55 -4.47 16.51
C ILE A 230 4.95 -4.84 16.02
N LEU A 231 5.86 -5.10 16.97
CA LEU A 231 7.24 -5.48 16.69
C LEU A 231 7.56 -6.86 17.22
N GLY A 232 8.03 -7.75 16.34
CA GLY A 232 8.60 -9.03 16.70
C GLY A 232 9.97 -8.87 17.37
N VAL A 233 10.11 -9.42 18.56
CA VAL A 233 11.36 -9.39 19.35
C VAL A 233 11.70 -10.80 19.87
N ASP A 234 13.01 -11.08 20.01
CA ASP A 234 13.46 -12.28 20.71
C ASP A 234 13.37 -12.06 22.22
N LYS A 235 12.72 -12.98 22.91
CA LYS A 235 12.73 -13.02 24.37
C LYS A 235 13.90 -13.90 24.81
N LYS A 236 15.00 -13.29 25.27
CA LYS A 236 16.10 -14.05 25.88
C LYS A 236 15.66 -14.61 27.23
N GLY A 237 15.76 -15.93 27.39
CA GLY A 237 15.78 -16.57 28.71
C GLY A 237 14.44 -17.06 29.26
N GLN A 238 13.55 -17.58 28.43
CA GLN A 238 12.56 -18.60 28.88
C GLN A 238 12.48 -19.67 27.79
N GLU A 239 12.98 -20.86 28.11
CA GLU A 239 12.61 -22.09 27.45
C GLU A 239 11.15 -22.43 27.78
#